data_36ab294e6c2c265ff39a7202d69917f7
#
_entry.id   36ab294e6c2c265ff39a7202d69917f7
#
_cell.length_a   1.000
_cell.length_b   1.000
_cell.length_c   1.000
_cell.angle_alpha   90.00
_cell.angle_beta   90.00
_cell.angle_gamma   90.00
#
_symmetry.space_group_name_H-M   'P 1'
#
loop_
_entity.id
_entity.type
_entity.pdbx_description
1 polymer ?
#
loop_
_entity_poly.entity_id
_entity_poly.type
_entity_poly.pdbx_seq_one_letter_code
_entity_poly.pdbx_strand_id
1 'polypeptide(L)'
;IICSEGRKKHRIPLANIPLTRNGSIGFQVENAMAAIATGWALGYSWEVIERALAGFVSDAQTAPGRFNVFDYRGATLIADYGHNPDAIQALVAGIDNMPARRRSVVISGAGDRRDDDIRQQTEILGDAFDDVILYQDACQRGREDGEVIALLRAGLADAKRTRETLEITG
;
A
#
# COMPACT_ATOMS: atom_id res chain seq x y z
N ILE A 1 -4.15 8.25 -18.40
CA ILE A 1 -3.42 9.49 -18.02
C ILE A 1 -3.37 10.39 -19.24
N ILE A 2 -3.58 11.68 -19.03
CA ILE A 2 -3.49 12.71 -20.09
C ILE A 2 -2.48 13.76 -19.63
N CYS A 3 -1.43 13.97 -20.41
CA CYS A 3 -0.44 15.01 -20.20
C CYS A 3 -0.60 16.10 -21.27
N SER A 4 -0.57 17.38 -20.90
CA SER A 4 -0.79 18.50 -21.81
C SER A 4 0.41 19.45 -21.77
N GLU A 5 0.92 19.80 -22.94
CA GLU A 5 1.93 20.82 -23.15
C GLU A 5 1.41 21.84 -24.15
N GLY A 6 0.88 22.94 -23.66
CA GLY A 6 0.17 23.89 -24.50
C GLY A 6 -1.02 23.23 -25.20
N ARG A 7 -1.00 23.18 -26.54
CA ARG A 7 -2.06 22.53 -27.34
C ARG A 7 -1.82 21.03 -27.59
N LYS A 8 -0.61 20.53 -27.34
CA LYS A 8 -0.29 19.11 -27.52
C LYS A 8 -0.80 18.31 -26.34
N LYS A 9 -1.37 17.14 -26.60
CA LYS A 9 -1.86 16.21 -25.57
C LYS A 9 -1.30 14.82 -25.85
N HIS A 10 -0.69 14.25 -24.83
CA HIS A 10 -0.27 12.86 -24.84
C HIS A 10 -1.23 12.05 -23.96
N ARG A 11 -1.64 10.87 -24.44
CA ARG A 11 -2.59 10.00 -23.74
C ARG A 11 -1.98 8.63 -23.58
N ILE A 12 -1.86 8.19 -22.34
CA ILE A 12 -1.38 6.86 -22.00
C ILE A 12 -2.54 6.10 -21.35
N PRO A 13 -3.10 5.07 -22.00
CA PRO A 13 -4.13 4.22 -21.42
C PRO A 13 -3.61 3.53 -20.16
N LEU A 14 -4.42 3.44 -19.11
CA LEU A 14 -4.04 2.74 -17.87
C LEU A 14 -3.81 1.24 -18.11
N ALA A 15 -4.47 0.66 -19.11
CA ALA A 15 -4.25 -0.72 -19.53
C ALA A 15 -2.79 -0.97 -20.01
N ASN A 16 -2.09 0.07 -20.47
CA ASN A 16 -0.69 -0.03 -20.90
C ASN A 16 0.30 0.18 -19.75
N ILE A 17 -0.19 0.35 -18.52
CA ILE A 17 0.64 0.55 -17.31
C ILE A 17 0.32 -0.58 -16.32
N PRO A 18 1.03 -1.72 -16.39
CA PRO A 18 0.76 -2.91 -15.58
C PRO A 18 0.70 -2.62 -14.08
N LEU A 19 1.55 -1.71 -13.59
CA LEU A 19 1.61 -1.24 -12.22
C LEU A 19 0.23 -0.83 -11.68
N THR A 20 -0.61 -0.20 -12.51
CA THR A 20 -1.92 0.34 -12.09
C THR A 20 -3.02 -0.70 -12.01
N ARG A 21 -2.77 -1.93 -12.48
CA ARG A 21 -3.78 -3.00 -12.64
C ARG A 21 -5.04 -2.48 -13.37
N ASN A 22 -4.81 -1.92 -14.54
CA ASN A 22 -5.87 -1.31 -15.36
C ASN A 22 -6.59 -0.14 -14.66
N GLY A 23 -5.88 0.56 -13.78
CA GLY A 23 -6.41 1.71 -13.04
C GLY A 23 -7.17 1.36 -11.76
N SER A 24 -7.25 0.08 -11.38
CA SER A 24 -7.94 -0.33 -10.15
C SER A 24 -7.20 0.08 -8.87
N ILE A 25 -5.89 0.33 -8.95
CA ILE A 25 -5.06 0.74 -7.81
C ILE A 25 -4.76 2.24 -7.92
N GLY A 26 -5.55 3.07 -7.26
CA GLY A 26 -5.51 4.54 -7.38
C GLY A 26 -4.13 5.14 -7.10
N PHE A 27 -3.51 4.80 -5.98
CA PHE A 27 -2.18 5.34 -5.64
C PHE A 27 -1.08 4.92 -6.61
N GLN A 28 -1.22 3.78 -7.30
CA GLN A 28 -0.28 3.39 -8.36
C GLN A 28 -0.49 4.21 -9.64
N VAL A 29 -1.70 4.70 -9.88
CA VAL A 29 -1.94 5.69 -10.95
C VAL A 29 -1.23 6.99 -10.63
N GLU A 30 -1.28 7.44 -9.39
CA GLU A 30 -0.56 8.65 -8.92
C GLU A 30 0.96 8.47 -9.03
N ASN A 31 1.49 7.32 -8.62
CA ASN A 31 2.90 6.98 -8.79
C ASN A 31 3.33 7.00 -10.27
N ALA A 32 2.51 6.44 -11.15
CA ALA A 32 2.77 6.49 -12.60
C ALA A 32 2.74 7.93 -13.13
N MET A 33 1.81 8.77 -12.65
CA MET A 33 1.77 10.19 -13.02
C MET A 33 3.02 10.94 -12.57
N ALA A 34 3.51 10.69 -11.36
CA ALA A 34 4.75 11.26 -10.85
C ALA A 34 5.96 10.84 -11.68
N ALA A 35 6.04 9.54 -12.04
CA ALA A 35 7.10 9.02 -12.90
C ALA A 35 7.08 9.67 -14.29
N ILE A 36 5.89 9.81 -14.91
CA ILE A 36 5.71 10.50 -16.19
C ILE A 36 6.19 11.95 -16.09
N ALA A 37 5.74 12.68 -15.07
CA ALA A 37 6.11 14.09 -14.87
C ALA A 37 7.62 14.26 -14.71
N THR A 38 8.26 13.36 -13.95
CA THR A 38 9.71 13.36 -13.75
C THR A 38 10.45 13.07 -15.06
N GLY A 39 10.06 12.02 -15.77
CA GLY A 39 10.67 11.64 -17.05
C GLY A 39 10.54 12.76 -18.09
N TRP A 40 9.37 13.40 -18.15
CA TRP A 40 9.14 14.53 -19.03
C TRP A 40 9.98 15.76 -18.66
N ALA A 41 10.05 16.10 -17.38
CA ALA A 41 10.89 17.20 -16.89
C ALA A 41 12.39 16.99 -17.16
N LEU A 42 12.84 15.72 -17.19
CA LEU A 42 14.22 15.36 -17.54
C LEU A 42 14.45 15.30 -19.06
N GLY A 43 13.44 15.58 -19.89
CA GLY A 43 13.57 15.65 -21.34
C GLY A 43 13.56 14.29 -22.05
N TYR A 44 13.09 13.22 -21.43
CA TYR A 44 12.90 11.95 -22.11
C TYR A 44 11.78 12.03 -23.16
N SER A 45 11.95 11.33 -24.28
CA SER A 45 10.90 11.25 -25.29
C SER A 45 9.68 10.46 -24.79
N TRP A 46 8.51 10.72 -25.37
CA TRP A 46 7.28 10.01 -25.00
C TRP A 46 7.38 8.50 -25.26
N GLU A 47 8.06 8.09 -26.30
CA GLU A 47 8.30 6.67 -26.62
C GLU A 47 9.12 5.97 -25.52
N VAL A 48 10.08 6.67 -24.93
CA VAL A 48 10.87 6.14 -23.81
C VAL A 48 10.02 6.03 -22.55
N ILE A 49 9.24 7.07 -22.23
CA ILE A 49 8.35 7.10 -21.06
C ILE A 49 7.31 5.98 -21.17
N GLU A 50 6.61 5.86 -22.31
CA GLU A 50 5.59 4.84 -22.51
C GLU A 50 6.17 3.42 -22.45
N ARG A 51 7.34 3.19 -23.06
CA ARG A 51 8.02 1.89 -23.00
C ARG A 51 8.44 1.51 -21.56
N ALA A 52 8.96 2.48 -20.81
CA ALA A 52 9.36 2.26 -19.43
C ALA A 52 8.13 1.89 -18.55
N LEU A 53 7.02 2.61 -18.70
CA LEU A 53 5.78 2.33 -17.98
C LEU A 53 5.18 0.97 -18.37
N ALA A 54 5.19 0.61 -19.65
CA ALA A 54 4.66 -0.67 -20.10
C ALA A 54 5.52 -1.86 -19.69
N GLY A 55 6.82 -1.66 -19.50
CA GLY A 55 7.76 -2.71 -19.09
C GLY A 55 7.94 -2.82 -17.57
N PHE A 56 7.44 -1.86 -16.78
CA PHE A 56 7.64 -1.89 -15.33
C PHE A 56 6.61 -2.80 -14.65
N VAL A 57 7.12 -3.81 -13.97
CA VAL A 57 6.32 -4.71 -13.12
C VAL A 57 6.78 -4.54 -11.67
N SER A 58 5.85 -4.20 -10.76
CA SER A 58 6.12 -4.14 -9.33
C SER A 58 6.04 -5.54 -8.74
N ASP A 59 7.19 -6.17 -8.60
CA ASP A 59 7.33 -7.49 -7.97
C ASP A 59 8.38 -7.47 -6.85
N ALA A 60 8.58 -8.62 -6.20
CA ALA A 60 9.54 -8.75 -5.11
C ALA A 60 11.01 -8.54 -5.51
N GLN A 61 11.34 -8.56 -6.80
CA GLN A 61 12.70 -8.35 -7.29
C GLN A 61 12.93 -6.89 -7.70
N THR A 62 11.96 -6.28 -8.38
CA THR A 62 12.08 -4.92 -8.93
C THR A 62 11.73 -3.84 -7.91
N ALA A 63 10.71 -4.08 -7.08
CA ALA A 63 10.23 -3.13 -6.07
C ALA A 63 9.68 -3.87 -4.83
N PRO A 64 10.55 -4.49 -4.01
CA PRO A 64 10.11 -5.28 -2.86
C PRO A 64 9.32 -4.45 -1.86
N GLY A 65 8.20 -5.00 -1.36
CA GLY A 65 7.34 -4.34 -0.39
C GLY A 65 6.58 -3.13 -0.93
N ARG A 66 6.33 -3.08 -2.23
CA ARG A 66 5.55 -2.01 -2.87
C ARG A 66 4.33 -2.58 -3.57
N PHE A 67 3.33 -2.96 -2.77
CA PHE A 67 2.09 -3.61 -3.23
C PHE A 67 2.37 -4.85 -4.10
N ASN A 68 3.29 -5.69 -3.67
CA ASN A 68 3.60 -6.92 -4.39
C ASN A 68 2.50 -7.95 -4.15
N VAL A 69 1.93 -8.44 -5.22
CA VAL A 69 0.79 -9.36 -5.18
C VAL A 69 1.23 -10.75 -5.58
N PHE A 70 0.94 -11.73 -4.72
CA PHE A 70 1.26 -13.14 -4.90
C PHE A 70 0.01 -13.98 -4.85
N ASP A 71 -0.02 -15.05 -5.62
CA ASP A 71 -1.00 -16.14 -5.44
C ASP A 71 -0.39 -17.22 -4.55
N TYR A 72 -1.07 -17.58 -3.48
CA TYR A 72 -0.64 -18.64 -2.60
C TYR A 72 -1.82 -19.53 -2.21
N ARG A 73 -1.88 -20.74 -2.78
CA ARG A 73 -2.93 -21.74 -2.49
C ARG A 73 -4.35 -21.20 -2.64
N GLY A 74 -4.58 -20.37 -3.65
CA GLY A 74 -5.88 -19.75 -3.91
C GLY A 74 -6.20 -18.52 -3.03
N ALA A 75 -5.26 -18.07 -2.21
CA ALA A 75 -5.32 -16.79 -1.53
C ALA A 75 -4.44 -15.76 -2.23
N THR A 76 -4.89 -14.51 -2.27
CA THR A 76 -4.09 -13.38 -2.71
C THR A 76 -3.32 -12.82 -1.52
N LEU A 77 -2.00 -12.87 -1.56
CA LEU A 77 -1.12 -12.23 -0.58
C LEU A 77 -0.61 -10.92 -1.15
N ILE A 78 -0.63 -9.87 -0.34
CA ILE A 78 -0.11 -8.54 -0.69
C ILE A 78 0.96 -8.15 0.31
N ALA A 79 2.18 -7.89 -0.18
CA ALA A 79 3.26 -7.35 0.64
C ALA A 79 3.43 -5.86 0.34
N ASP A 80 3.25 -5.03 1.36
CA ASP A 80 3.44 -3.59 1.29
C ASP A 80 4.17 -3.08 2.53
N TYR A 81 4.99 -2.06 2.37
CA TYR A 81 5.73 -1.40 3.43
C TYR A 81 5.00 -0.15 3.97
N GLY A 82 3.69 -0.06 3.76
CA GLY A 82 2.87 1.01 4.31
C GLY A 82 3.05 1.10 5.83
N HIS A 83 3.45 2.27 6.35
CA HIS A 83 3.80 2.49 7.75
C HIS A 83 3.32 3.86 8.27
N ASN A 84 2.37 4.45 7.59
CA ASN A 84 1.68 5.67 8.02
C ASN A 84 0.19 5.59 7.63
N PRO A 85 -0.69 6.36 8.27
CA PRO A 85 -2.13 6.30 8.04
C PRO A 85 -2.54 6.49 6.58
N ASP A 86 -1.93 7.43 5.86
CA ASP A 86 -2.26 7.71 4.46
C ASP A 86 -1.93 6.52 3.55
N ALA A 87 -0.77 5.87 3.77
CA ALA A 87 -0.38 4.68 3.01
C ALA A 87 -1.33 3.51 3.30
N ILE A 88 -1.73 3.31 4.57
CA ILE A 88 -2.69 2.27 4.95
C ILE A 88 -4.06 2.56 4.33
N GLN A 89 -4.52 3.80 4.34
CA GLN A 89 -5.78 4.20 3.70
C GLN A 89 -5.74 3.94 2.19
N ALA A 90 -4.63 4.28 1.53
CA ALA A 90 -4.44 4.05 0.10
C ALA A 90 -4.39 2.54 -0.24
N LEU A 91 -3.77 1.72 0.62
CA LEU A 91 -3.76 0.28 0.49
C LEU A 91 -5.18 -0.28 0.61
N VAL A 92 -5.94 0.11 1.63
CA VAL A 92 -7.34 -0.30 1.83
C VAL A 92 -8.17 0.04 0.59
N ALA A 93 -8.10 1.27 0.10
CA ALA A 93 -8.79 1.68 -1.12
C ALA A 93 -8.37 0.86 -2.35
N GLY A 94 -7.08 0.48 -2.44
CA GLY A 94 -6.56 -0.35 -3.52
C GLY A 94 -7.12 -1.77 -3.52
N ILE A 95 -7.34 -2.36 -2.35
CA ILE A 95 -7.87 -3.72 -2.24
C ILE A 95 -9.39 -3.80 -2.26
N ASP A 96 -10.12 -2.70 -2.11
CA ASP A 96 -11.58 -2.70 -2.06
C ASP A 96 -12.23 -3.28 -3.32
N ASN A 97 -11.59 -3.09 -4.47
CA ASN A 97 -12.04 -3.66 -5.75
C ASN A 97 -11.56 -5.11 -5.97
N MET A 98 -10.81 -5.69 -5.02
CA MET A 98 -10.33 -7.07 -5.12
C MET A 98 -11.33 -8.02 -4.42
N PRO A 99 -11.83 -9.05 -5.13
CA PRO A 99 -12.79 -9.97 -4.53
C PRO A 99 -12.12 -10.79 -3.41
N ALA A 100 -12.76 -10.82 -2.24
CA ALA A 100 -12.32 -11.63 -1.12
C ALA A 100 -13.51 -12.08 -0.28
N ARG A 101 -13.49 -13.32 0.22
CA ARG A 101 -14.48 -13.84 1.19
C ARG A 101 -14.13 -13.40 2.61
N ARG A 102 -12.85 -13.31 2.92
CA ARG A 102 -12.28 -12.91 4.20
C ARG A 102 -10.99 -12.13 3.93
N ARG A 103 -10.77 -11.09 4.70
CA ARG A 103 -9.56 -10.27 4.61
C ARG A 103 -8.84 -10.30 5.94
N SER A 104 -7.58 -10.69 5.92
CA SER A 104 -6.71 -10.69 7.09
C SER A 104 -5.51 -9.79 6.84
N VAL A 105 -5.05 -9.09 7.85
CA VAL A 105 -3.86 -8.24 7.78
C VAL A 105 -2.92 -8.59 8.92
N VAL A 106 -1.62 -8.56 8.61
CA VAL A 106 -0.53 -8.64 9.59
C VAL A 106 0.16 -7.29 9.61
N ILE A 107 0.25 -6.66 10.76
CA ILE A 107 0.85 -5.33 10.90
C ILE A 107 1.75 -5.24 12.13
N SER A 108 2.84 -4.49 12.00
CA SER A 108 3.64 -3.92 13.08
C SER A 108 3.70 -2.41 12.93
N GLY A 109 3.87 -1.69 14.02
CA GLY A 109 4.09 -0.25 14.00
C GLY A 109 5.58 0.10 13.99
N ALA A 110 5.94 1.20 13.35
CA ALA A 110 7.28 1.76 13.46
C ALA A 110 7.36 2.65 14.71
N GLY A 111 8.16 2.27 15.69
CA GLY A 111 8.22 2.93 16.99
C GLY A 111 8.70 4.39 16.99
N ASP A 112 9.35 4.83 15.90
CA ASP A 112 9.75 6.23 15.69
C ASP A 112 8.59 7.13 15.18
N ARG A 113 7.38 6.60 15.07
CA ARG A 113 6.18 7.35 14.70
C ARG A 113 5.45 7.89 15.94
N ARG A 114 4.60 8.92 15.75
CA ARG A 114 3.74 9.45 16.82
C ARG A 114 2.72 8.39 17.23
N ASP A 115 2.32 8.42 18.49
CA ASP A 115 1.33 7.50 19.04
C ASP A 115 0.02 7.52 18.25
N ASP A 116 -0.43 8.71 17.86
CA ASP A 116 -1.65 8.88 17.09
C ASP A 116 -1.55 8.25 15.71
N ASP A 117 -0.39 8.38 15.03
CA ASP A 117 -0.18 7.75 13.72
C ASP A 117 -0.18 6.21 13.85
N ILE A 118 0.37 5.65 14.92
CA ILE A 118 0.37 4.20 15.17
C ILE A 118 -1.05 3.71 15.44
N ARG A 119 -1.82 4.41 16.28
CA ARG A 119 -3.23 4.07 16.57
C ARG A 119 -4.09 4.15 15.30
N GLN A 120 -3.99 5.24 14.57
CA GLN A 120 -4.79 5.48 13.36
C GLN A 120 -4.59 4.42 12.28
N GLN A 121 -3.40 3.82 12.18
CA GLN A 121 -3.19 2.70 11.25
C GLN A 121 -4.16 1.54 11.52
N THR A 122 -4.30 1.15 12.77
CA THR A 122 -5.19 0.04 13.14
C THR A 122 -6.66 0.44 13.23
N GLU A 123 -7.00 1.70 13.49
CA GLU A 123 -8.36 2.21 13.31
C GLU A 123 -8.83 1.99 11.86
N ILE A 124 -8.00 2.37 10.87
CA ILE A 124 -8.30 2.17 9.46
C ILE A 124 -8.41 0.67 9.12
N LEU A 125 -7.47 -0.13 9.61
CA LEU A 125 -7.45 -1.58 9.33
C LEU A 125 -8.62 -2.30 10.00
N GLY A 126 -9.01 -1.90 11.20
CA GLY A 126 -10.12 -2.47 11.95
C GLY A 126 -11.48 -2.32 11.24
N ASP A 127 -11.62 -1.27 10.43
CA ASP A 127 -12.82 -1.03 9.62
C ASP A 127 -12.78 -1.75 8.25
N ALA A 128 -11.61 -2.25 7.82
CA ALA A 128 -11.39 -2.82 6.50
C ALA A 128 -11.16 -4.34 6.48
N PHE A 129 -10.66 -4.92 7.57
CA PHE A 129 -10.25 -6.33 7.64
C PHE A 129 -11.06 -7.12 8.66
N ASP A 130 -11.30 -8.39 8.35
CA ASP A 130 -12.00 -9.32 9.24
C ASP A 130 -11.09 -9.82 10.37
N ASP A 131 -9.77 -9.94 10.09
CA ASP A 131 -8.76 -10.36 11.05
C ASP A 131 -7.59 -9.40 11.05
N VAL A 132 -7.13 -9.02 12.24
CA VAL A 132 -5.95 -8.19 12.43
C VAL A 132 -4.95 -8.93 13.30
N ILE A 133 -3.76 -9.16 12.77
CA ILE A 133 -2.65 -9.81 13.47
C ILE A 133 -1.61 -8.74 13.75
N LEU A 134 -1.43 -8.45 15.04
CA LEU A 134 -0.42 -7.51 15.52
C LEU A 134 0.86 -8.28 15.83
N TYR A 135 1.99 -7.85 15.31
CA TYR A 135 3.26 -8.46 15.69
C TYR A 135 4.26 -7.43 16.20
N GLN A 136 5.07 -7.86 17.16
CA GLN A 136 6.14 -7.02 17.68
C GLN A 136 7.36 -7.16 16.77
N ASP A 137 7.79 -6.03 16.17
CA ASP A 137 9.05 -5.98 15.45
C ASP A 137 10.22 -6.12 16.45
N ALA A 138 11.26 -6.83 16.08
CA ALA A 138 12.47 -6.94 16.88
C ALA A 138 13.17 -5.59 17.12
N CYS A 139 12.98 -4.63 16.21
CA CYS A 139 13.51 -3.27 16.31
C CYS A 139 12.44 -2.28 16.77
N GLN A 140 12.35 -2.02 18.06
CA GLN A 140 11.36 -1.10 18.65
C GLN A 140 11.66 0.39 18.39
N ARG A 141 12.79 0.72 17.78
CA ARG A 141 13.17 2.11 17.41
C ARG A 141 13.08 3.10 18.58
N GLY A 142 13.54 2.69 19.77
CA GLY A 142 13.60 3.51 20.97
C GLY A 142 12.38 3.43 21.89
N ARG A 143 11.42 2.55 21.60
CA ARG A 143 10.30 2.24 22.52
C ARG A 143 10.55 0.95 23.28
N GLU A 144 9.89 0.81 24.42
CA GLU A 144 9.92 -0.41 25.21
C GLU A 144 9.12 -1.53 24.55
N ASP A 145 9.46 -2.78 24.88
CA ASP A 145 8.75 -3.95 24.41
C ASP A 145 7.26 -3.90 24.82
N GLY A 146 6.39 -4.17 23.84
CA GLY A 146 4.94 -4.15 24.01
C GLY A 146 4.30 -2.75 23.88
N GLU A 147 5.06 -1.66 23.89
CA GLU A 147 4.50 -0.30 23.77
C GLU A 147 3.82 -0.07 22.43
N VAL A 148 4.48 -0.46 21.34
CA VAL A 148 3.92 -0.34 19.97
C VAL A 148 2.68 -1.21 19.80
N ILE A 149 2.70 -2.46 20.28
CA ILE A 149 1.53 -3.36 20.24
C ILE A 149 0.36 -2.78 21.04
N ALA A 150 0.62 -2.17 22.21
CA ALA A 150 -0.42 -1.54 23.00
C ALA A 150 -1.11 -0.38 22.26
N LEU A 151 -0.35 0.42 21.51
CA LEU A 151 -0.89 1.49 20.68
C LEU A 151 -1.71 0.95 19.51
N LEU A 152 -1.19 -0.07 18.80
CA LEU A 152 -1.93 -0.74 17.72
C LEU A 152 -3.22 -1.37 18.22
N ARG A 153 -3.19 -2.03 19.40
CA ARG A 153 -4.39 -2.61 20.02
C ARG A 153 -5.41 -1.53 20.36
N ALA A 154 -4.96 -0.38 20.88
CA ALA A 154 -5.84 0.72 21.23
C ALA A 154 -6.61 1.26 20.01
N GLY A 155 -5.99 1.28 18.83
CA GLY A 155 -6.68 1.68 17.58
C GLY A 155 -7.76 0.72 17.12
N LEU A 156 -7.79 -0.52 17.61
CA LEU A 156 -8.84 -1.50 17.29
C LEU A 156 -10.06 -1.44 18.22
N ALA A 157 -10.06 -0.58 19.24
CA ALA A 157 -11.10 -0.57 20.28
C ALA A 157 -12.53 -0.38 19.71
N ASP A 158 -12.67 0.46 18.67
CA ASP A 158 -13.95 0.78 18.02
C ASP A 158 -14.05 0.18 16.60
N ALA A 159 -13.30 -0.87 16.29
CA ALA A 159 -13.26 -1.52 14.99
C ALA A 159 -14.64 -2.06 14.60
N LYS A 160 -15.13 -1.70 13.41
CA LYS A 160 -16.47 -2.07 12.92
C LYS A 160 -16.51 -3.41 12.21
N ARG A 161 -15.37 -3.81 11.62
CA ARG A 161 -15.32 -5.04 10.80
C ARG A 161 -14.53 -6.16 11.46
N THR A 162 -13.45 -5.84 12.17
CA THR A 162 -12.57 -6.86 12.79
C THR A 162 -13.34 -7.76 13.75
N ARG A 163 -13.21 -9.08 13.55
CA ARG A 163 -13.83 -10.13 14.36
C ARG A 163 -12.82 -10.86 15.23
N GLU A 164 -11.59 -10.97 14.73
CA GLU A 164 -10.50 -11.68 15.41
C GLU A 164 -9.25 -10.81 15.42
N THR A 165 -8.62 -10.74 16.59
CA THR A 165 -7.32 -10.09 16.78
C THR A 165 -6.36 -11.09 17.39
N LEU A 166 -5.18 -11.25 16.79
CA LEU A 166 -4.10 -12.08 17.30
C LEU A 166 -2.88 -11.20 17.57
N GLU A 167 -2.17 -11.47 18.64
CA GLU A 167 -0.90 -10.81 18.95
C GLU A 167 0.24 -11.83 18.93
N ILE A 168 1.32 -11.47 18.25
CA ILE A 168 2.55 -12.23 18.19
C ILE A 168 3.64 -11.39 18.81
N THR A 169 3.98 -11.73 20.05
CA THR A 169 5.14 -11.18 20.78
C THR A 169 6.22 -12.23 20.72
N GLY A 170 7.38 -11.91 20.14
CA GLY A 170 8.50 -12.80 19.92
C GLY A 170 9.09 -13.40 21.19
#